data_4f934428f78ea55a4350ae8a97057dbc
#
_entry.id   4f934428f78ea55a4350ae8a97057dbc
#
_cell.length_a   1.000
_cell.length_b   1.000
_cell.length_c   1.000
_cell.angle_alpha   90.00
_cell.angle_beta   90.00
_cell.angle_gamma   90.00
#
_symmetry.space_group_name_H-M   'P 1'
#
loop_
_entity.id
_entity.type
_entity.pdbx_description
1 polymer ?
#
loop_
_entity_poly.entity_id
_entity_poly.type
_entity_poly.pdbx_seq_one_letter_code
_entity_poly.pdbx_strand_id
1 'polypeptide(L)'
;PITQISGNGLRPDIWESFQKRFNINKIVEIYGATEAVGMTINSFGRSGMIGRKRSDSTIIHCNKDDGSPILNDEGFCTKVSEGETGLYIQKISSSAKFQGYLDAQASNKKILQNVFKTGDQYFNTGDLITLHDNNWLSFADRVGDTYRWKSENVSTMEVAAILNNASGVMDCNVYGVQVDSAEGKAGMAAMNVSDEFSFISFIEHVNKNLNTFQKPYFLRLTKEMQTTGTFKHQKEDLKKQGFNPSLIKDKLYFLQKDNYVEIDQALYNRIHSGDERF
;
A
#
# COMPACT_ATOMS: atom_id res chain seq x y z
N PRO A 1 31.00 3.78 -15.81
CA PRO A 1 29.58 4.05 -15.67
C PRO A 1 28.90 2.88 -14.98
N ILE A 2 27.92 3.18 -14.12
CA ILE A 2 27.09 2.18 -13.45
C ILE A 2 26.02 1.74 -14.46
N THR A 3 25.96 0.45 -14.78
CA THR A 3 25.01 -0.09 -15.76
C THR A 3 23.96 -1.01 -15.10
N GLN A 4 24.21 -1.45 -13.89
CA GLN A 4 23.29 -2.28 -13.11
C GLN A 4 23.25 -1.79 -11.67
N ILE A 5 22.06 -1.80 -11.09
CA ILE A 5 21.84 -1.50 -9.68
C ILE A 5 21.01 -2.60 -9.02
N SER A 6 21.09 -2.69 -7.70
CA SER A 6 20.20 -3.51 -6.89
C SER A 6 19.64 -2.68 -5.75
N GLY A 7 18.40 -2.97 -5.38
CA GLY A 7 17.72 -2.23 -4.34
C GLY A 7 16.46 -2.94 -3.85
N ASN A 8 15.71 -2.23 -3.02
CA ASN A 8 14.46 -2.70 -2.44
C ASN A 8 13.45 -1.55 -2.45
N GLY A 9 12.31 -1.76 -3.07
CA GLY A 9 11.17 -0.86 -3.00
C GLY A 9 11.14 0.21 -4.09
N LEU A 10 11.76 -0.03 -5.25
CA LEU A 10 11.57 0.86 -6.40
C LEU A 10 10.13 0.76 -6.90
N ARG A 11 9.42 1.88 -6.87
CA ARG A 11 8.02 1.94 -7.29
C ARG A 11 7.88 1.59 -8.78
N PRO A 12 6.86 0.80 -9.15
CA PRO A 12 6.62 0.42 -10.55
C PRO A 12 6.40 1.60 -11.49
N ASP A 13 5.72 2.65 -11.00
CA ASP A 13 5.38 3.85 -11.77
C ASP A 13 6.59 4.66 -12.23
N ILE A 14 7.70 4.61 -11.49
CA ILE A 14 8.94 5.32 -11.84
C ILE A 14 10.02 4.42 -12.43
N TRP A 15 9.81 3.11 -12.53
CA TRP A 15 10.82 2.14 -12.90
C TRP A 15 11.51 2.46 -14.24
N GLU A 16 10.72 2.61 -15.29
CA GLU A 16 11.25 2.86 -16.64
C GLU A 16 11.87 4.26 -16.76
N SER A 17 11.23 5.27 -16.16
CA SER A 17 11.76 6.65 -16.17
C SER A 17 13.08 6.73 -15.42
N PHE A 18 13.23 6.00 -14.32
CA PHE A 18 14.47 5.88 -13.55
C PHE A 18 15.58 5.23 -14.39
N GLN A 19 15.30 4.09 -15.04
CA GLN A 19 16.26 3.41 -15.91
C GLN A 19 16.75 4.35 -17.02
N LYS A 20 15.82 5.03 -17.68
CA LYS A 20 16.14 5.96 -18.76
C LYS A 20 16.96 7.15 -18.27
N ARG A 21 16.55 7.78 -17.16
CA ARG A 21 17.19 8.99 -16.61
C ARG A 21 18.64 8.75 -16.21
N PHE A 22 18.93 7.60 -15.60
CA PHE A 22 20.25 7.27 -15.08
C PHE A 22 21.05 6.31 -15.97
N ASN A 23 20.53 5.99 -17.16
CA ASN A 23 21.12 5.06 -18.11
C ASN A 23 21.46 3.69 -17.48
N ILE A 24 20.52 3.14 -16.70
CA ILE A 24 20.65 1.87 -16.03
C ILE A 24 20.06 0.77 -16.91
N ASN A 25 20.88 -0.19 -17.32
CA ASN A 25 20.44 -1.30 -18.16
C ASN A 25 19.60 -2.32 -17.40
N LYS A 26 19.90 -2.50 -16.10
CA LYS A 26 19.25 -3.53 -15.31
C LYS A 26 19.06 -3.10 -13.85
N ILE A 27 17.85 -3.27 -13.36
CA ILE A 27 17.51 -3.12 -11.95
C ILE A 27 17.21 -4.51 -11.37
N VAL A 28 17.93 -4.89 -10.31
CA VAL A 28 17.69 -6.10 -9.53
C VAL A 28 16.91 -5.70 -8.29
N GLU A 29 15.64 -6.04 -8.26
CA GLU A 29 14.78 -5.78 -7.10
C GLU A 29 14.90 -6.92 -6.09
N ILE A 30 15.08 -6.57 -4.81
CA ILE A 30 15.17 -7.52 -3.71
C ILE A 30 13.98 -7.26 -2.79
N TYR A 31 13.19 -8.29 -2.52
CA TYR A 31 12.10 -8.24 -1.56
C TYR A 31 12.39 -9.16 -0.38
N GLY A 32 12.27 -8.63 0.82
CA GLY A 32 12.45 -9.37 2.07
C GLY A 32 12.41 -8.43 3.27
N ALA A 33 12.40 -9.03 4.45
CA ALA A 33 12.52 -8.33 5.72
C ALA A 33 13.58 -9.03 6.56
N THR A 34 14.18 -8.31 7.50
CA THR A 34 15.25 -8.86 8.38
C THR A 34 14.77 -10.04 9.21
N GLU A 35 13.51 -10.03 9.61
CA GLU A 35 12.83 -11.11 10.32
C GLU A 35 12.25 -12.18 9.41
N ALA A 36 12.22 -11.96 8.11
CA ALA A 36 11.63 -12.90 7.16
C ALA A 36 12.46 -14.18 7.05
N VAL A 37 11.77 -15.27 6.78
CA VAL A 37 12.33 -16.61 6.63
C VAL A 37 13.09 -16.77 5.31
N GLY A 38 12.92 -15.82 4.37
CA GLY A 38 13.60 -15.81 3.09
C GLY A 38 13.36 -14.54 2.29
N MET A 39 14.16 -14.34 1.26
CA MET A 39 14.05 -13.23 0.33
C MET A 39 13.66 -13.69 -1.07
N THR A 40 13.04 -12.81 -1.83
CA THR A 40 12.71 -13.00 -3.25
C THR A 40 13.50 -11.99 -4.07
N ILE A 41 14.01 -12.39 -5.22
CA ILE A 41 14.89 -11.57 -6.05
C ILE A 41 14.38 -11.56 -7.49
N ASN A 42 14.16 -10.37 -8.01
CA ASN A 42 13.93 -10.12 -9.42
C ASN A 42 15.29 -9.89 -10.13
N SER A 43 16.01 -10.96 -10.39
CA SER A 43 17.30 -10.88 -11.07
C SER A 43 17.19 -10.66 -12.58
N PHE A 44 16.00 -10.73 -13.16
CA PHE A 44 15.73 -10.51 -14.59
C PHE A 44 15.44 -9.04 -14.92
N GLY A 45 15.20 -8.19 -13.92
CA GLY A 45 14.86 -6.79 -14.13
C GLY A 45 13.46 -6.58 -14.72
N ARG A 46 12.52 -7.51 -14.49
CA ARG A 46 11.13 -7.34 -14.94
C ARG A 46 10.46 -6.23 -14.14
N SER A 47 10.06 -5.16 -14.84
CA SER A 47 9.48 -3.97 -14.23
C SER A 47 8.30 -4.30 -13.31
N GLY A 48 8.25 -3.69 -12.12
CA GLY A 48 7.19 -3.84 -11.15
C GLY A 48 7.13 -5.18 -10.42
N MET A 49 8.02 -6.13 -10.74
CA MET A 49 8.05 -7.44 -10.07
C MET A 49 9.09 -7.47 -8.96
N ILE A 50 8.75 -8.15 -7.85
CA ILE A 50 9.65 -8.38 -6.71
C ILE A 50 10.45 -9.69 -6.82
N GLY A 51 10.14 -10.51 -7.83
CA GLY A 51 10.79 -11.80 -8.11
C GLY A 51 9.78 -12.91 -8.36
N ARG A 52 10.26 -14.16 -8.26
CA ARG A 52 9.41 -15.35 -8.42
C ARG A 52 9.12 -16.01 -7.08
N LYS A 53 7.92 -16.57 -6.95
CA LYS A 53 7.50 -17.36 -5.80
C LYS A 53 8.46 -18.54 -5.57
N ARG A 54 8.93 -18.68 -4.35
CA ARG A 54 9.79 -19.77 -3.91
C ARG A 54 8.96 -21.00 -3.55
N SER A 55 9.60 -22.18 -3.49
CA SER A 55 8.95 -23.43 -3.08
C SER A 55 8.49 -23.44 -1.63
N ASP A 56 9.13 -22.64 -0.77
CA ASP A 56 8.84 -22.47 0.65
C ASP A 56 7.96 -21.24 0.95
N SER A 57 7.38 -20.62 -0.07
CA SER A 57 6.48 -19.47 0.09
C SER A 57 5.21 -19.65 -0.72
N THR A 58 4.15 -18.99 -0.29
CA THR A 58 2.86 -19.01 -1.00
C THR A 58 2.03 -17.77 -0.66
N ILE A 59 0.94 -17.60 -1.36
CA ILE A 59 -0.02 -16.54 -1.13
C ILE A 59 -1.35 -17.20 -0.81
N ILE A 60 -2.02 -16.74 0.25
CA ILE A 60 -3.30 -17.27 0.71
C ILE A 60 -4.39 -16.22 0.64
N HIS A 61 -5.62 -16.66 0.48
CA HIS A 61 -6.78 -15.79 0.62
C HIS A 61 -6.86 -15.23 2.05
N CYS A 62 -7.10 -13.95 2.16
CA CYS A 62 -7.23 -13.25 3.44
C CYS A 62 -8.24 -12.11 3.35
N ASN A 63 -8.75 -11.69 4.49
CA ASN A 63 -9.37 -10.38 4.62
C ASN A 63 -8.28 -9.30 4.41
N LYS A 64 -8.47 -8.42 3.45
CA LYS A 64 -7.45 -7.42 3.08
C LYS A 64 -7.33 -6.29 4.12
N ASP A 65 -8.31 -6.11 4.99
CA ASP A 65 -8.31 -5.05 6.01
C ASP A 65 -7.36 -5.37 7.17
N ASP A 66 -7.41 -6.62 7.66
CA ASP A 66 -6.67 -7.05 8.84
C ASP A 66 -5.69 -8.20 8.58
N GLY A 67 -5.71 -8.76 7.36
CA GLY A 67 -4.85 -9.88 6.96
C GLY A 67 -5.24 -11.22 7.56
N SER A 68 -6.41 -11.33 8.19
CA SER A 68 -6.88 -12.61 8.73
C SER A 68 -7.08 -13.63 7.60
N PRO A 69 -6.55 -14.85 7.72
CA PRO A 69 -6.72 -15.89 6.72
C PRO A 69 -8.18 -16.29 6.55
N ILE A 70 -8.59 -16.51 5.29
CA ILE A 70 -9.89 -17.11 4.95
C ILE A 70 -9.70 -18.62 4.92
N LEU A 71 -10.48 -19.34 5.74
CA LEU A 71 -10.39 -20.77 5.88
C LEU A 71 -11.48 -21.47 5.07
N ASN A 72 -11.18 -22.67 4.59
CA ASN A 72 -12.15 -23.58 3.99
C ASN A 72 -12.96 -24.32 5.07
N ASP A 73 -13.88 -25.18 4.64
CA ASP A 73 -14.77 -25.95 5.54
C ASP A 73 -13.99 -26.91 6.48
N GLU A 74 -12.76 -27.27 6.12
CA GLU A 74 -11.88 -28.12 6.93
C GLU A 74 -11.04 -27.31 7.93
N GLY A 75 -11.13 -25.99 7.92
CA GLY A 75 -10.39 -25.09 8.80
C GLY A 75 -8.96 -24.77 8.33
N PHE A 76 -8.64 -25.01 7.06
CA PHE A 76 -7.34 -24.69 6.47
C PHE A 76 -7.41 -23.51 5.49
N CYS A 77 -6.27 -22.85 5.31
CA CYS A 77 -6.16 -21.77 4.32
C CYS A 77 -6.22 -22.28 2.89
N THR A 78 -6.71 -21.45 2.00
CA THR A 78 -6.71 -21.69 0.55
C THR A 78 -5.71 -20.77 -0.14
N LYS A 79 -5.05 -21.29 -1.18
CA LYS A 79 -4.09 -20.53 -1.98
C LYS A 79 -4.82 -19.70 -3.02
N VAL A 80 -4.27 -18.54 -3.34
CA VAL A 80 -4.75 -17.71 -4.44
C VAL A 80 -4.39 -18.32 -5.81
N SER A 81 -5.16 -17.99 -6.83
CA SER A 81 -4.91 -18.29 -8.23
C SER A 81 -4.05 -17.20 -8.89
N GLU A 82 -3.57 -17.45 -10.10
CA GLU A 82 -2.89 -16.43 -10.92
C GLU A 82 -3.85 -15.24 -11.19
N GLY A 83 -3.31 -14.03 -11.07
CA GLY A 83 -4.05 -12.78 -11.16
C GLY A 83 -4.63 -12.29 -9.82
N GLU A 84 -4.64 -13.12 -8.79
CA GLU A 84 -5.22 -12.76 -7.49
C GLU A 84 -4.16 -12.21 -6.52
N THR A 85 -4.64 -11.37 -5.61
CA THR A 85 -3.86 -10.77 -4.52
C THR A 85 -4.28 -11.38 -3.19
N GLY A 86 -3.31 -11.75 -2.36
CA GLY A 86 -3.53 -12.27 -1.02
C GLY A 86 -2.35 -12.05 -0.09
N LEU A 87 -2.44 -12.62 1.11
CA LEU A 87 -1.40 -12.54 2.13
C LEU A 87 -0.23 -13.44 1.76
N TYR A 88 0.96 -12.85 1.66
CA TYR A 88 2.19 -13.60 1.42
C TYR A 88 2.71 -14.22 2.70
N ILE A 89 2.95 -15.53 2.66
CA ILE A 89 3.43 -16.30 3.80
C ILE A 89 4.62 -17.17 3.41
N GLN A 90 5.51 -17.41 4.37
CA GLN A 90 6.74 -18.18 4.19
C GLN A 90 6.78 -19.32 5.19
N LYS A 91 7.06 -20.54 4.70
CA LYS A 91 7.10 -21.75 5.54
C LYS A 91 8.26 -21.68 6.53
N ILE A 92 7.96 -21.88 7.80
CA ILE A 92 8.97 -22.04 8.86
C ILE A 92 9.45 -23.50 8.86
N SER A 93 10.76 -23.71 8.82
CA SER A 93 11.37 -25.02 8.84
C SER A 93 12.67 -25.02 9.64
N SER A 94 13.27 -26.18 9.83
CA SER A 94 14.58 -26.29 10.50
C SER A 94 15.71 -25.51 9.81
N SER A 95 15.62 -25.39 8.48
CA SER A 95 16.58 -24.64 7.65
C SER A 95 16.23 -23.17 7.46
N ALA A 96 15.00 -22.77 7.78
CA ALA A 96 14.45 -21.42 7.57
C ALA A 96 13.68 -21.01 8.82
N LYS A 97 14.42 -20.58 9.85
CA LYS A 97 13.86 -20.27 11.17
C LYS A 97 13.47 -18.80 11.27
N PHE A 98 12.28 -18.55 11.80
CA PHE A 98 11.91 -17.23 12.28
C PHE A 98 12.57 -17.00 13.64
N GLN A 99 13.43 -15.99 13.74
CA GLN A 99 14.17 -15.71 14.99
C GLN A 99 13.34 -14.99 16.05
N GLY A 100 12.20 -14.43 15.65
CA GLY A 100 11.29 -13.69 16.52
C GLY A 100 11.77 -12.27 16.84
N TYR A 101 10.91 -11.58 17.55
CA TYR A 101 11.19 -10.27 18.15
C TYR A 101 11.58 -10.45 19.62
N LEU A 102 12.12 -9.39 20.24
CA LEU A 102 12.34 -9.36 21.69
C LEU A 102 11.03 -9.56 22.47
N ASP A 103 9.91 -9.10 21.91
CA ASP A 103 8.57 -9.35 22.43
C ASP A 103 8.03 -10.67 21.86
N ALA A 104 7.84 -11.65 22.75
CA ALA A 104 7.29 -12.96 22.42
C ALA A 104 5.83 -12.89 21.92
N GLN A 105 5.01 -11.96 22.40
CA GLN A 105 3.62 -11.82 21.94
C GLN A 105 3.59 -11.27 20.50
N ALA A 106 4.44 -10.29 20.19
CA ALA A 106 4.59 -9.78 18.85
C ALA A 106 5.10 -10.87 17.88
N SER A 107 6.03 -11.72 18.32
CA SER A 107 6.53 -12.87 17.57
C SER A 107 5.44 -13.88 17.27
N ASN A 108 4.62 -14.24 18.26
CA ASN A 108 3.53 -15.22 18.08
C ASN A 108 2.45 -14.74 17.10
N LYS A 109 2.16 -13.44 17.06
CA LYS A 109 1.22 -12.84 16.09
C LYS A 109 1.70 -12.96 14.64
N LYS A 110 3.01 -13.16 14.42
CA LYS A 110 3.61 -13.33 13.09
C LYS A 110 3.67 -14.79 12.63
N ILE A 111 3.27 -15.74 13.47
CA ILE A 111 3.28 -17.17 13.13
C ILE A 111 1.84 -17.65 12.92
N LEU A 112 1.53 -18.06 11.69
CA LEU A 112 0.30 -18.77 11.38
C LEU A 112 0.53 -20.27 11.60
N GLN A 113 -0.38 -20.91 12.33
CA GLN A 113 -0.33 -22.34 12.63
C GLN A 113 -1.45 -23.07 11.89
N ASN A 114 -1.20 -24.32 11.54
CA ASN A 114 -2.17 -25.19 10.86
C ASN A 114 -2.71 -24.58 9.56
N VAL A 115 -1.80 -24.05 8.72
CA VAL A 115 -2.17 -23.30 7.52
C VAL A 115 -2.76 -24.22 6.44
N PHE A 116 -2.09 -25.32 6.10
CA PHE A 116 -2.56 -26.29 5.10
C PHE A 116 -2.73 -27.70 5.68
N LYS A 117 -2.17 -27.94 6.84
CA LYS A 117 -2.28 -29.20 7.59
C LYS A 117 -1.93 -28.98 9.05
N THR A 118 -2.40 -29.85 9.91
CA THR A 118 -2.07 -29.81 11.33
C THR A 118 -0.55 -29.86 11.57
N GLY A 119 -0.07 -28.91 12.38
CA GLY A 119 1.33 -28.81 12.81
C GLY A 119 2.24 -28.03 11.85
N ASP A 120 1.79 -27.57 10.70
CA ASP A 120 2.61 -26.70 9.88
C ASP A 120 2.60 -25.25 10.41
N GLN A 121 3.69 -24.54 10.13
CA GLN A 121 3.86 -23.16 10.57
C GLN A 121 4.38 -22.28 9.43
N TYR A 122 3.82 -21.09 9.33
CA TYR A 122 4.22 -20.10 8.34
C TYR A 122 4.41 -18.74 8.99
N PHE A 123 5.44 -18.04 8.54
CA PHE A 123 5.65 -16.63 8.88
C PHE A 123 4.70 -15.75 8.05
N ASN A 124 3.94 -14.93 8.76
CA ASN A 124 3.08 -13.90 8.17
C ASN A 124 3.90 -12.64 7.91
N THR A 125 4.15 -12.33 6.62
CA THR A 125 4.92 -11.14 6.24
C THR A 125 4.17 -9.84 6.56
N GLY A 126 2.85 -9.88 6.55
CA GLY A 126 1.98 -8.71 6.61
C GLY A 126 1.89 -7.95 5.28
N ASP A 127 2.35 -8.56 4.19
CA ASP A 127 2.33 -7.94 2.87
C ASP A 127 1.32 -8.65 1.95
N LEU A 128 0.56 -7.85 1.22
CA LEU A 128 -0.33 -8.31 0.16
C LEU A 128 0.45 -8.36 -1.15
N ILE A 129 0.48 -9.54 -1.75
CA ILE A 129 1.23 -9.82 -2.98
C ILE A 129 0.28 -10.37 -4.04
N THR A 130 0.45 -9.92 -5.28
CA THR A 130 -0.26 -10.48 -6.44
C THR A 130 0.57 -11.58 -7.07
N LEU A 131 -0.06 -12.73 -7.33
CA LEU A 131 0.52 -13.83 -8.07
C LEU A 131 0.27 -13.63 -9.57
N HIS A 132 1.31 -13.61 -10.36
CA HIS A 132 1.24 -13.52 -11.81
C HIS A 132 1.65 -14.85 -12.48
N ASP A 133 1.55 -14.86 -13.80
CA ASP A 133 2.01 -15.95 -14.65
C ASP A 133 3.45 -16.39 -14.33
N ASN A 134 3.73 -17.67 -14.51
CA ASN A 134 5.07 -18.25 -14.25
C ASN A 134 5.60 -17.99 -12.83
N ASN A 135 4.70 -17.89 -11.85
CA ASN A 135 5.00 -17.60 -10.44
C ASN A 135 5.70 -16.26 -10.18
N TRP A 136 5.56 -15.28 -11.07
CA TRP A 136 5.99 -13.92 -10.78
C TRP A 136 5.15 -13.28 -9.68
N LEU A 137 5.78 -12.42 -8.90
CA LEU A 137 5.18 -11.72 -7.77
C LEU A 137 5.33 -10.22 -7.93
N SER A 138 4.27 -9.47 -7.67
CA SER A 138 4.33 -8.03 -7.48
C SER A 138 3.81 -7.65 -6.09
N PHE A 139 4.39 -6.62 -5.51
CA PHE A 139 3.91 -6.05 -4.26
C PHE A 139 2.63 -5.26 -4.54
N ALA A 140 1.57 -5.55 -3.81
CA ALA A 140 0.30 -4.85 -3.94
C ALA A 140 0.11 -3.78 -2.86
N ASP A 141 0.24 -4.16 -1.57
CA ASP A 141 0.14 -3.23 -0.43
C ASP A 141 0.57 -3.93 0.87
N ARG A 142 0.54 -3.22 1.98
CA ARG A 142 0.62 -3.81 3.31
C ARG A 142 -0.75 -4.06 3.91
N VAL A 143 -0.87 -5.14 4.67
CA VAL A 143 -2.03 -5.34 5.53
C VAL A 143 -2.16 -4.15 6.49
N GLY A 144 -3.37 -3.57 6.54
CA GLY A 144 -3.66 -2.37 7.34
C GLY A 144 -3.26 -1.03 6.68
N ASP A 145 -2.61 -1.06 5.51
CA ASP A 145 -2.44 0.14 4.68
C ASP A 145 -3.56 0.27 3.65
N THR A 146 -4.10 -0.83 3.13
CA THR A 146 -5.39 -0.82 2.42
C THR A 146 -6.49 -0.25 3.32
N TYR A 147 -7.47 0.38 2.73
CA TYR A 147 -8.64 0.83 3.46
C TYR A 147 -9.93 0.39 2.74
N ARG A 148 -11.00 0.23 3.51
CA ARG A 148 -12.32 -0.11 2.99
C ARG A 148 -13.18 1.14 2.94
N TRP A 149 -13.76 1.41 1.76
CA TRP A 149 -14.69 2.50 1.56
C TRP A 149 -15.92 2.03 0.78
N LYS A 150 -17.10 2.26 1.33
CA LYS A 150 -18.38 1.85 0.72
C LYS A 150 -18.37 0.38 0.28
N SER A 151 -17.92 -0.50 1.18
CA SER A 151 -17.79 -1.95 0.97
C SER A 151 -16.71 -2.39 -0.03
N GLU A 152 -15.94 -1.47 -0.63
CA GLU A 152 -14.85 -1.77 -1.57
C GLU A 152 -13.48 -1.62 -0.91
N ASN A 153 -12.58 -2.56 -1.19
CA ASN A 153 -11.19 -2.48 -0.74
C ASN A 153 -10.36 -1.62 -1.70
N VAL A 154 -9.63 -0.67 -1.14
CA VAL A 154 -8.78 0.26 -1.90
C VAL A 154 -7.32 0.03 -1.56
N SER A 155 -6.51 -0.27 -2.58
CA SER A 155 -5.05 -0.30 -2.46
C SER A 155 -4.50 1.13 -2.46
N THR A 156 -3.77 1.48 -1.41
CA THR A 156 -3.16 2.81 -1.31
C THR A 156 -2.02 2.98 -2.30
N MET A 157 -1.32 1.90 -2.64
CA MET A 157 -0.24 1.91 -3.63
C MET A 157 -0.77 2.13 -5.05
N GLU A 158 -1.87 1.47 -5.42
CA GLU A 158 -2.50 1.64 -6.73
C GLU A 158 -2.97 3.07 -6.94
N VAL A 159 -3.69 3.61 -5.96
CA VAL A 159 -4.16 5.00 -6.02
C VAL A 159 -2.98 5.97 -6.07
N ALA A 160 -1.97 5.80 -5.22
CA ALA A 160 -0.79 6.66 -5.22
C ALA A 160 -0.04 6.64 -6.56
N ALA A 161 0.10 5.47 -7.19
CA ALA A 161 0.73 5.35 -8.50
C ALA A 161 -0.02 6.16 -9.57
N ILE A 162 -1.36 6.14 -9.54
CA ILE A 162 -2.18 6.93 -10.47
C ILE A 162 -2.04 8.41 -10.17
N LEU A 163 -2.12 8.85 -8.91
CA LEU A 163 -2.01 10.25 -8.54
C LEU A 163 -0.63 10.84 -8.84
N ASN A 164 0.44 10.08 -8.69
CA ASN A 164 1.80 10.50 -9.03
C ASN A 164 1.99 10.79 -10.53
N ASN A 165 1.13 10.26 -11.39
CA ASN A 165 1.15 10.56 -12.84
C ASN A 165 0.33 11.80 -13.21
N ALA A 166 -0.35 12.45 -12.27
CA ALA A 166 -1.06 13.69 -12.54
C ALA A 166 -0.08 14.87 -12.68
N SER A 167 -0.38 15.77 -13.62
CA SER A 167 0.44 16.95 -13.87
C SER A 167 0.60 17.80 -12.61
N GLY A 168 1.82 18.21 -12.30
CA GLY A 168 2.15 19.01 -11.14
C GLY A 168 2.22 18.25 -9.81
N VAL A 169 1.93 16.96 -9.76
CA VAL A 169 2.16 16.12 -8.58
C VAL A 169 3.61 15.62 -8.59
N MET A 170 4.37 15.98 -7.56
CA MET A 170 5.78 15.59 -7.41
C MET A 170 5.91 14.30 -6.60
N ASP A 171 5.10 14.13 -5.57
CA ASP A 171 5.05 12.94 -4.74
C ASP A 171 3.71 12.84 -4.02
N CYS A 172 3.23 11.62 -3.78
CA CYS A 172 1.94 11.34 -3.17
C CYS A 172 2.00 10.15 -2.23
N ASN A 173 1.35 10.29 -1.07
CA ASN A 173 1.17 9.22 -0.10
C ASN A 173 -0.32 9.10 0.22
N VAL A 174 -0.91 7.93 -0.09
CA VAL A 174 -2.34 7.66 0.09
C VAL A 174 -2.57 6.81 1.33
N TYR A 175 -3.61 7.12 2.08
CA TYR A 175 -4.03 6.41 3.29
C TYR A 175 -5.53 6.58 3.54
N GLY A 176 -6.10 5.67 4.33
CA GLY A 176 -7.49 5.78 4.76
C GLY A 176 -7.62 6.57 6.06
N VAL A 177 -8.59 7.48 6.12
CA VAL A 177 -8.96 8.25 7.33
C VAL A 177 -10.37 7.91 7.78
N GLN A 178 -10.56 7.81 9.09
CA GLN A 178 -11.88 7.56 9.66
C GLN A 178 -12.78 8.77 9.45
N VAL A 179 -14.02 8.51 9.05
CA VAL A 179 -15.09 9.49 8.98
C VAL A 179 -16.25 8.98 9.81
N ASP A 180 -16.61 9.69 10.88
CA ASP A 180 -17.57 9.18 11.88
C ASP A 180 -18.99 8.99 11.31
N SER A 181 -19.32 9.74 10.26
CA SER A 181 -20.62 9.69 9.59
C SER A 181 -20.73 8.66 8.46
N ALA A 182 -19.66 7.87 8.21
CA ALA A 182 -19.63 6.93 7.10
C ALA A 182 -19.05 5.57 7.51
N GLU A 183 -19.50 4.52 6.82
CA GLU A 183 -18.94 3.18 7.01
C GLU A 183 -17.59 3.07 6.28
N GLY A 184 -16.57 2.60 7.00
CA GLY A 184 -15.22 2.43 6.49
C GLY A 184 -14.33 3.64 6.69
N LYS A 185 -13.31 3.75 5.85
CA LYS A 185 -12.34 4.86 5.85
C LYS A 185 -12.32 5.53 4.49
N ALA A 186 -12.47 6.83 4.46
CA ALA A 186 -12.36 7.60 3.22
C ALA A 186 -10.89 7.76 2.79
N GLY A 187 -10.63 7.77 1.50
CA GLY A 187 -9.30 8.00 0.96
C GLY A 187 -8.81 9.42 1.23
N MET A 188 -7.57 9.53 1.71
CA MET A 188 -6.85 10.78 1.84
C MET A 188 -5.49 10.68 1.16
N ALA A 189 -5.09 11.73 0.44
CA ALA A 189 -3.81 11.84 -0.22
C ALA A 189 -3.02 13.03 0.32
N ALA A 190 -1.87 12.77 0.94
CA ALA A 190 -0.88 13.81 1.20
C ALA A 190 -0.01 13.95 -0.05
N MET A 191 0.10 15.16 -0.58
CA MET A 191 0.77 15.42 -1.86
C MET A 191 1.75 16.58 -1.74
N ASN A 192 2.92 16.41 -2.32
CA ASN A 192 3.83 17.49 -2.67
C ASN A 192 3.55 17.87 -4.12
N VAL A 193 3.34 19.14 -4.39
CA VAL A 193 2.97 19.64 -5.71
C VAL A 193 3.89 20.77 -6.15
N SER A 194 4.09 20.89 -7.46
CA SER A 194 4.82 22.00 -8.09
C SER A 194 3.87 23.18 -8.38
N ASP A 195 4.45 24.30 -8.83
CA ASP A 195 3.69 25.48 -9.26
C ASP A 195 2.79 25.22 -10.48
N GLU A 196 3.02 24.12 -11.19
CA GLU A 196 2.20 23.70 -12.34
C GLU A 196 0.92 22.94 -11.93
N PHE A 197 0.75 22.64 -10.63
CA PHE A 197 -0.41 21.90 -10.15
C PHE A 197 -1.69 22.69 -10.32
N SER A 198 -2.70 22.04 -10.89
CA SER A 198 -4.06 22.60 -11.05
C SER A 198 -5.09 21.59 -10.57
N PHE A 199 -6.00 22.01 -9.70
CA PHE A 199 -7.12 21.18 -9.26
C PHE A 199 -8.00 20.71 -10.42
N ILE A 200 -8.19 21.54 -11.45
CA ILE A 200 -9.01 21.18 -12.63
C ILE A 200 -8.38 19.98 -13.34
N SER A 201 -7.11 20.09 -13.72
CA SER A 201 -6.40 19.00 -14.40
C SER A 201 -6.26 17.76 -13.52
N PHE A 202 -6.08 17.96 -12.21
CA PHE A 202 -6.01 16.86 -11.25
C PHE A 202 -7.34 16.09 -11.16
N ILE A 203 -8.47 16.79 -11.06
CA ILE A 203 -9.82 16.17 -11.02
C ILE A 203 -10.11 15.42 -12.31
N GLU A 204 -9.77 15.98 -13.47
CA GLU A 204 -9.91 15.31 -14.76
C GLU A 204 -9.08 14.02 -14.80
N HIS A 205 -7.83 14.07 -14.32
CA HIS A 205 -6.97 12.91 -14.23
C HIS A 205 -7.54 11.83 -13.29
N VAL A 206 -7.99 12.22 -12.11
CA VAL A 206 -8.63 11.34 -11.11
C VAL A 206 -9.90 10.70 -11.68
N ASN A 207 -10.78 11.49 -12.31
CA ASN A 207 -12.03 11.01 -12.87
C ASN A 207 -11.83 10.01 -14.01
N LYS A 208 -10.76 10.18 -14.79
CA LYS A 208 -10.42 9.32 -15.92
C LYS A 208 -9.83 7.97 -15.48
N ASN A 209 -9.05 7.96 -14.40
CA ASN A 209 -8.17 6.84 -14.07
C ASN A 209 -8.55 6.08 -12.79
N LEU A 210 -9.42 6.63 -11.94
CA LEU A 210 -9.85 6.03 -10.69
C LEU A 210 -11.37 5.75 -10.67
N ASN A 211 -11.75 4.60 -10.13
CA ASN A 211 -13.13 4.31 -9.80
C ASN A 211 -13.62 5.25 -8.69
N THR A 212 -14.93 5.44 -8.59
CA THR A 212 -15.53 6.38 -7.62
C THR A 212 -15.09 6.11 -6.18
N PHE A 213 -15.00 4.84 -5.78
CA PHE A 213 -14.60 4.46 -4.42
C PHE A 213 -13.09 4.61 -4.15
N GLN A 214 -12.26 4.69 -5.20
CA GLN A 214 -10.80 4.89 -5.09
C GLN A 214 -10.41 6.36 -5.01
N LYS A 215 -11.28 7.28 -5.44
CA LYS A 215 -10.98 8.72 -5.44
C LYS A 215 -10.73 9.21 -4.02
N PRO A 216 -9.63 9.94 -3.76
CA PRO A 216 -9.41 10.51 -2.44
C PRO A 216 -10.43 11.61 -2.18
N TYR A 217 -11.19 11.47 -1.10
CA TYR A 217 -12.10 12.52 -0.64
C TYR A 217 -11.37 13.69 0.02
N PHE A 218 -10.17 13.42 0.53
CA PHE A 218 -9.35 14.40 1.22
C PHE A 218 -7.99 14.55 0.57
N LEU A 219 -7.54 15.80 0.40
CA LEU A 219 -6.18 16.12 0.00
C LEU A 219 -5.50 16.94 1.09
N ARG A 220 -4.23 16.69 1.31
CA ARG A 220 -3.32 17.47 2.13
C ARG A 220 -2.16 17.92 1.26
N LEU A 221 -2.04 19.22 1.00
CA LEU A 221 -0.92 19.76 0.25
C LEU A 221 0.22 20.09 1.21
N THR A 222 1.29 19.30 1.17
CA THR A 222 2.46 19.46 2.03
C THR A 222 3.69 19.86 1.24
N LYS A 223 4.58 20.63 1.86
CA LYS A 223 5.86 21.01 1.24
C LYS A 223 6.87 19.87 1.27
N GLU A 224 6.82 19.04 2.29
CA GLU A 224 7.75 17.94 2.50
C GLU A 224 7.02 16.66 2.89
N MET A 225 7.36 15.57 2.23
CA MET A 225 6.82 14.25 2.58
C MET A 225 7.67 13.64 3.71
N GLN A 226 7.01 13.21 4.78
CA GLN A 226 7.70 12.51 5.85
C GLN A 226 8.09 11.10 5.41
N THR A 227 9.39 10.83 5.43
CA THR A 227 9.95 9.52 5.08
C THR A 227 10.76 8.94 6.21
N THR A 228 10.92 7.62 6.22
CA THR A 228 11.88 6.93 7.07
C THR A 228 13.31 7.20 6.59
N GLY A 229 14.33 6.82 7.38
CA GLY A 229 15.74 6.87 6.95
C GLY A 229 16.04 6.04 5.69
N THR A 230 15.12 5.18 5.26
CA THR A 230 15.16 4.40 4.01
C THR A 230 14.23 4.95 2.94
N PHE A 231 13.82 6.22 3.04
CA PHE A 231 12.96 6.94 2.10
C PHE A 231 11.56 6.33 1.89
N LYS A 232 11.06 5.51 2.83
CA LYS A 232 9.69 5.01 2.81
C LYS A 232 8.76 6.01 3.50
N HIS A 233 7.61 6.29 2.89
CA HIS A 233 6.63 7.21 3.45
C HIS A 233 6.10 6.72 4.81
N GLN A 234 6.02 7.64 5.77
CA GLN A 234 5.42 7.38 7.07
C GLN A 234 3.92 7.69 7.01
N LYS A 235 3.08 6.70 7.30
CA LYS A 235 1.62 6.84 7.23
C LYS A 235 0.96 6.99 8.60
N GLU A 236 1.58 6.50 9.66
CA GLU A 236 0.95 6.41 10.97
C GLU A 236 0.56 7.77 11.55
N ASP A 237 1.46 8.76 11.47
CA ASP A 237 1.17 10.09 11.97
C ASP A 237 0.13 10.83 11.09
N LEU A 238 0.19 10.60 9.77
CA LEU A 238 -0.81 11.12 8.84
C LEU A 238 -2.19 10.55 9.12
N LYS A 239 -2.31 9.24 9.36
CA LYS A 239 -3.57 8.58 9.73
C LYS A 239 -4.15 9.12 11.04
N LYS A 240 -3.28 9.34 12.06
CA LYS A 240 -3.71 9.89 13.36
C LYS A 240 -4.19 11.34 13.28
N GLN A 241 -3.54 12.16 12.48
CA GLN A 241 -3.93 13.55 12.26
C GLN A 241 -5.24 13.66 11.44
N GLY A 242 -5.47 12.69 10.55
CA GLY A 242 -6.65 12.66 9.68
C GLY A 242 -6.77 13.92 8.82
N PHE A 243 -7.95 14.53 8.82
CA PHE A 243 -8.25 15.77 8.09
C PHE A 243 -8.61 16.92 9.05
N ASN A 244 -8.13 16.87 10.29
CA ASN A 244 -8.44 17.88 11.31
C ASN A 244 -7.58 19.15 11.12
N PRO A 245 -8.15 20.30 10.75
CA PRO A 245 -7.39 21.53 10.50
C PRO A 245 -6.74 22.11 11.77
N SER A 246 -7.21 21.72 12.97
CA SER A 246 -6.61 22.16 14.24
C SER A 246 -5.28 21.42 14.54
N LEU A 247 -5.04 20.27 13.93
CA LEU A 247 -3.83 19.44 14.12
C LEU A 247 -2.82 19.59 12.98
N ILE A 248 -3.23 20.18 11.87
CA ILE A 248 -2.48 20.18 10.61
C ILE A 248 -2.26 21.62 10.16
N LYS A 249 -1.01 21.98 9.88
CA LYS A 249 -0.64 23.30 9.35
C LYS A 249 -0.73 23.40 7.83
N ASP A 250 -0.70 22.24 7.17
CA ASP A 250 -0.81 22.15 5.71
C ASP A 250 -2.24 22.46 5.26
N LYS A 251 -2.38 22.87 4.01
CA LYS A 251 -3.70 23.09 3.43
C LYS A 251 -4.42 21.76 3.22
N LEU A 252 -5.66 21.71 3.67
CA LEU A 252 -6.53 20.55 3.56
C LEU A 252 -7.68 20.86 2.63
N TYR A 253 -8.06 19.88 1.83
CA TYR A 253 -9.17 20.01 0.88
C TYR A 253 -10.10 18.80 0.97
N PHE A 254 -11.38 19.05 0.71
CA PHE A 254 -12.43 18.03 0.64
C PHE A 254 -13.06 18.02 -0.75
N LEU A 255 -13.27 16.83 -1.30
CA LEU A 255 -13.95 16.62 -2.58
C LEU A 255 -15.46 16.82 -2.41
N GLN A 256 -15.96 17.95 -2.87
CA GLN A 256 -17.37 18.29 -2.83
C GLN A 256 -17.92 18.33 -4.26
N LYS A 257 -18.77 17.36 -4.62
CA LYS A 257 -19.19 17.08 -6.00
C LYS A 257 -17.95 16.78 -6.87
N ASP A 258 -17.61 17.65 -7.81
CA ASP A 258 -16.45 17.51 -8.70
C ASP A 258 -15.39 18.60 -8.45
N ASN A 259 -15.30 19.14 -7.22
CA ASN A 259 -14.33 20.18 -6.86
C ASN A 259 -13.70 19.91 -5.49
N TYR A 260 -12.42 20.21 -5.36
CA TYR A 260 -11.76 20.24 -4.06
C TYR A 260 -11.89 21.63 -3.43
N VAL A 261 -12.56 21.69 -2.28
CA VAL A 261 -12.74 22.92 -1.49
C VAL A 261 -11.85 22.89 -0.25
N GLU A 262 -11.26 24.02 0.12
CA GLU A 262 -10.39 24.12 1.27
C GLU A 262 -11.19 23.85 2.56
N ILE A 263 -10.64 23.02 3.46
CA ILE A 263 -11.28 22.66 4.72
C ILE A 263 -10.93 23.73 5.76
N ASP A 264 -11.94 24.50 6.14
CA ASP A 264 -11.92 25.32 7.34
C ASP A 264 -12.59 24.58 8.53
N GLN A 265 -12.59 25.19 9.70
CA GLN A 265 -13.18 24.58 10.90
C GLN A 265 -14.71 24.36 10.74
N ALA A 266 -15.39 25.19 9.98
CA ALA A 266 -16.83 25.05 9.77
C ALA A 266 -17.14 23.84 8.88
N LEU A 267 -16.40 23.68 7.78
CA LEU A 267 -16.53 22.51 6.89
C LEU A 267 -16.13 21.23 7.62
N TYR A 268 -15.02 21.26 8.39
CA TYR A 268 -14.61 20.12 9.21
C TYR A 268 -15.74 19.66 10.15
N ASN A 269 -16.38 20.60 10.85
CA ASN A 269 -17.48 20.28 11.77
C ASN A 269 -18.68 19.66 11.03
N ARG A 270 -19.04 20.16 9.84
CA ARG A 270 -20.12 19.59 9.02
C ARG A 270 -19.80 18.17 8.53
N ILE A 271 -18.54 17.91 8.13
CA ILE A 271 -18.11 16.56 7.76
C ILE A 271 -18.20 15.61 8.96
N HIS A 272 -17.75 16.07 10.12
CA HIS A 272 -17.73 15.28 11.35
C HIS A 272 -19.15 14.99 11.88
N SER A 273 -20.08 15.98 11.79
CA SER A 273 -21.49 15.79 12.17
C SER A 273 -22.30 14.94 11.19
N GLY A 274 -21.80 14.71 9.98
CA GLY A 274 -22.51 13.97 8.93
C GLY A 274 -23.43 14.83 8.07
N ASP A 275 -23.30 16.15 8.15
CA ASP A 275 -24.07 17.08 7.30
C ASP A 275 -23.54 17.17 5.87
N GLU A 276 -22.32 16.67 5.63
CA GLU A 276 -21.74 16.55 4.30
C GLU A 276 -21.90 15.12 3.77
N ARG A 277 -22.16 15.00 2.46
CA ARG A 277 -22.35 13.72 1.77
C ARG A 277 -21.07 13.30 1.03
N PHE A 278 -20.78 12.02 1.08
CA PHE A 278 -19.68 11.35 0.39
C PHE A 278 -20.14 10.65 -0.88
#